data_62116e9c89de0028078d5d26f8068651
#
_entry.id   62116e9c89de0028078d5d26f8068651
#
_cell.length_a   1.000
_cell.length_b   1.000
_cell.length_c   1.000
_cell.angle_alpha   90.00
_cell.angle_beta   90.00
_cell.angle_gamma   90.00
#
_symmetry.space_group_name_H-M   'P 1'
#
loop_
_entity.id
_entity.type
_entity.pdbx_description
1 polymer ?
#
loop_
_entity_poly.entity_id
_entity_poly.type
_entity_poly.pdbx_seq_one_letter_code
_entity_poly.pdbx_strand_id
1 'polypeptide(L)'
;MCGIGGFVDYERDARRGGPILHGMKRTLTPRGPDAEGTYFDEDTALIHRRLIVIDPEGGKQPMHSPDRNTIIIYNGELYNTPELRTELMSRGHEFVGHSDTEVLLHAYLE
;
A
#
# COMPACT_ATOMS: atom_id res chain seq x y z
N MET A 1 2.88 -11.43 -9.08
CA MET A 1 3.07 -10.02 -8.72
C MET A 1 1.74 -9.38 -8.36
N CYS A 2 1.77 -8.46 -7.43
CA CYS A 2 0.58 -7.72 -7.00
C CYS A 2 0.00 -6.86 -8.12
N GLY A 3 -1.17 -6.29 -7.88
CA GLY A 3 -1.78 -5.30 -8.75
C GLY A 3 -2.18 -4.07 -7.94
N ILE A 4 -1.97 -2.90 -8.50
CA ILE A 4 -2.36 -1.64 -7.88
C ILE A 4 -3.22 -0.84 -8.87
N GLY A 5 -4.11 -0.04 -8.33
CA GLY A 5 -4.93 0.85 -9.12
C GLY A 5 -5.53 1.94 -8.27
N GLY A 6 -6.14 2.90 -8.92
CA GLY A 6 -6.77 3.99 -8.20
C GLY A 6 -7.05 5.17 -9.08
N PHE A 7 -7.63 6.20 -8.49
CA PHE A 7 -7.85 7.46 -9.16
C PHE A 7 -7.88 8.60 -8.14
N VAL A 8 -7.64 9.80 -8.65
CA VAL A 8 -7.75 11.06 -7.90
C VAL A 8 -8.74 11.95 -8.65
N ASP A 9 -9.70 12.51 -7.93
CA ASP A 9 -10.71 13.38 -8.51
C ASP A 9 -10.99 14.52 -7.53
N TYR A 10 -10.58 15.73 -7.89
CA TYR A 10 -10.77 16.91 -7.07
C TYR A 10 -12.12 17.60 -7.30
N GLU A 11 -12.87 17.19 -8.29
CA GLU A 11 -14.16 17.80 -8.65
C GLU A 11 -15.34 17.01 -8.09
N ARG A 12 -15.15 15.71 -7.82
CA ARG A 12 -16.19 14.81 -7.32
C ARG A 12 -15.67 14.04 -6.11
N ASP A 13 -16.57 13.62 -5.26
CA ASP A 13 -16.22 12.78 -4.14
C ASP A 13 -15.76 11.39 -4.65
N ALA A 14 -14.50 11.05 -4.44
CA ALA A 14 -13.91 9.78 -4.88
C ALA A 14 -14.64 8.57 -4.28
N ARG A 15 -15.30 8.71 -3.13
CA ARG A 15 -16.09 7.65 -2.49
C ARG A 15 -17.27 7.21 -3.35
N ARG A 16 -17.75 8.06 -4.27
CA ARG A 16 -18.81 7.70 -5.22
C ARG A 16 -18.34 6.74 -6.31
N GLY A 17 -17.02 6.59 -6.47
CA GLY A 17 -16.43 5.69 -7.45
C GLY A 17 -16.35 4.23 -7.02
N GLY A 18 -17.06 3.83 -5.95
CA GLY A 18 -17.05 2.46 -5.46
C GLY A 18 -17.28 1.38 -6.53
N PRO A 19 -18.32 1.50 -7.38
CA PRO A 19 -18.53 0.52 -8.45
C PRO A 19 -17.37 0.45 -9.44
N ILE A 20 -16.76 1.58 -9.79
CA ILE A 20 -15.59 1.63 -10.67
C ILE A 20 -14.41 0.92 -10.01
N LEU A 21 -14.17 1.24 -8.75
CA LEU A 21 -13.09 0.65 -7.97
C LEU A 21 -13.24 -0.86 -7.83
N HIS A 22 -14.47 -1.32 -7.62
CA HIS A 22 -14.78 -2.75 -7.57
C HIS A 22 -14.44 -3.45 -8.88
N GLY A 23 -14.80 -2.84 -10.02
CA GLY A 23 -14.43 -3.34 -11.34
C GLY A 23 -12.92 -3.41 -11.54
N MET A 24 -12.19 -2.39 -11.11
CA MET A 24 -10.73 -2.36 -11.16
C MET A 24 -10.13 -3.51 -10.34
N LYS A 25 -10.62 -3.73 -9.13
CA LYS A 25 -10.16 -4.85 -8.29
C LYS A 25 -10.37 -6.20 -8.97
N ARG A 26 -11.51 -6.39 -9.62
CA ARG A 26 -11.81 -7.64 -10.33
C ARG A 26 -10.83 -7.91 -11.46
N THR A 27 -10.48 -6.90 -12.24
CA THR A 27 -9.52 -7.06 -13.34
C THR A 27 -8.12 -7.38 -12.85
N LEU A 28 -7.77 -6.95 -11.64
CA LEU A 28 -6.44 -7.20 -11.05
C LEU A 28 -6.35 -8.52 -10.28
N THR A 29 -7.45 -9.24 -10.09
CA THR A 29 -7.49 -10.49 -9.33
C THR A 29 -6.45 -11.52 -9.78
N PRO A 30 -6.22 -11.77 -11.10
CA PRO A 30 -5.21 -12.73 -11.52
C PRO A 30 -3.79 -12.37 -11.07
N ARG A 31 -3.49 -11.09 -10.87
CA ARG A 31 -2.16 -10.65 -10.43
C ARG A 31 -1.97 -10.79 -8.93
N GLY A 32 -3.04 -10.63 -8.16
CA GLY A 32 -2.97 -10.69 -6.70
C GLY A 32 -4.18 -11.42 -6.13
N PRO A 33 -4.18 -12.77 -6.20
CA PRO A 33 -5.36 -13.56 -5.80
C PRO A 33 -5.50 -13.74 -4.29
N ASP A 34 -4.46 -13.46 -3.50
CA ASP A 34 -4.42 -13.86 -2.09
C ASP A 34 -5.14 -12.91 -1.15
N ALA A 35 -5.13 -11.61 -1.47
CA ALA A 35 -5.78 -10.60 -0.63
C ALA A 35 -6.10 -9.34 -1.41
N GLU A 36 -7.00 -8.55 -0.89
CA GLU A 36 -7.33 -7.24 -1.46
C GLU A 36 -7.42 -6.19 -0.36
N GLY A 37 -7.20 -4.93 -0.75
CA GLY A 37 -7.38 -3.79 0.12
C GLY A 37 -7.86 -2.58 -0.65
N THR A 38 -8.55 -1.70 0.04
CA THR A 38 -9.14 -0.50 -0.54
C THR A 38 -8.99 0.66 0.43
N TYR A 39 -8.71 1.84 -0.10
CA TYR A 39 -8.74 3.08 0.64
C TYR A 39 -9.48 4.14 -0.17
N PHE A 40 -10.31 4.92 0.49
CA PHE A 40 -10.83 6.14 -0.11
C PHE A 40 -10.83 7.30 0.86
N ASP A 41 -10.73 8.50 0.29
CA ASP A 41 -11.14 9.74 0.93
C ASP A 41 -11.93 10.58 -0.08
N GLU A 42 -12.08 11.89 0.18
CA GLU A 42 -12.86 12.75 -0.71
C GLU A 42 -12.26 12.86 -2.12
N ASP A 43 -10.94 12.80 -2.25
CA ASP A 43 -10.22 13.07 -3.48
C ASP A 43 -9.62 11.82 -4.13
N THR A 44 -9.38 10.78 -3.35
CA THR A 44 -8.52 9.67 -3.75
C THR A 44 -9.17 8.33 -3.46
N ALA A 45 -9.02 7.40 -4.39
CA ALA A 45 -9.38 6.00 -4.20
C ALA A 45 -8.20 5.14 -4.64
N LEU A 46 -7.78 4.22 -3.77
CA LEU A 46 -6.67 3.31 -4.00
C LEU A 46 -7.10 1.88 -3.77
N ILE A 47 -6.63 0.98 -4.63
CA ILE A 47 -6.83 -0.46 -4.47
C ILE A 47 -5.51 -1.20 -4.57
N HIS A 48 -5.48 -2.34 -3.90
CA HIS A 48 -4.36 -3.26 -3.93
C HIS A 48 -4.88 -4.69 -3.98
N ARG A 49 -4.37 -5.48 -4.93
CA ARG A 49 -4.56 -6.93 -4.98
C ARG A 49 -3.21 -7.56 -4.72
N ARG A 50 -3.16 -8.47 -3.76
CA ARG A 50 -1.90 -8.97 -3.22
C ARG A 50 -1.64 -10.41 -3.62
N LEU A 51 -0.41 -10.67 -4.09
CA LEU A 51 0.21 -11.98 -4.12
C LEU A 51 1.15 -12.03 -2.91
N ILE A 52 0.87 -12.89 -1.96
CA ILE A 52 1.61 -12.92 -0.70
C ILE A 52 2.91 -13.69 -0.90
N VAL A 53 4.04 -12.99 -0.74
CA VAL A 53 5.37 -13.56 -0.85
C VAL A 53 6.12 -13.43 0.49
N ILE A 54 6.00 -12.24 1.11
CA ILE A 54 6.69 -11.91 2.35
C ILE A 54 5.68 -11.33 3.32
N ASP A 55 5.73 -11.75 4.59
CA ASP A 55 4.99 -11.21 5.72
C ASP A 55 3.48 -11.02 5.41
N PRO A 56 2.69 -12.10 5.47
CA PRO A 56 1.25 -12.01 5.20
C PRO A 56 0.52 -10.96 6.05
N GLU A 57 0.88 -10.82 7.31
CA GLU A 57 0.21 -9.91 8.24
C GLU A 57 0.73 -8.48 8.12
N GLY A 58 2.05 -8.31 8.07
CA GLY A 58 2.70 -6.99 8.09
C GLY A 58 2.75 -6.29 6.74
N GLY A 59 2.38 -6.97 5.66
CA GLY A 59 2.44 -6.42 4.31
C GLY A 59 1.09 -6.05 3.72
N LYS A 60 0.05 -5.92 4.51
CA LYS A 60 -1.29 -5.53 4.03
C LYS A 60 -1.26 -4.12 3.46
N GLN A 61 -1.95 -3.95 2.34
CA GLN A 61 -2.03 -2.67 1.64
C GLN A 61 -3.48 -2.36 1.24
N PRO A 62 -3.88 -1.09 1.09
CA PRO A 62 -3.04 0.11 1.30
C PRO A 62 -2.53 0.20 2.73
N MET A 63 -1.28 0.67 2.89
CA MET A 63 -0.63 0.76 4.18
C MET A 63 -0.59 2.21 4.64
N HIS A 64 -0.96 2.44 5.90
CA HIS A 64 -0.97 3.77 6.51
C HIS A 64 0.30 3.99 7.32
N SER A 65 0.80 5.23 7.31
CA SER A 65 1.84 5.66 8.23
C SER A 65 1.33 5.64 9.69
N PRO A 66 2.23 5.63 10.69
CA PRO A 66 1.81 5.66 12.10
C PRO A 66 0.90 6.84 12.45
N ASP A 67 1.15 8.03 11.88
CA ASP A 67 0.31 9.22 12.07
C ASP A 67 -0.92 9.23 11.17
N ARG A 68 -1.07 8.25 10.28
CA ARG A 68 -2.17 8.06 9.34
C ARG A 68 -2.33 9.16 8.29
N ASN A 69 -1.32 9.97 8.10
CA ASN A 69 -1.33 11.07 7.13
C ASN A 69 -0.78 10.68 5.75
N THR A 70 -0.11 9.55 5.67
CA THR A 70 0.47 9.03 4.43
C THR A 70 0.00 7.61 4.19
N ILE A 71 -0.33 7.30 2.95
CA ILE A 71 -0.85 5.99 2.55
C ILE A 71 -0.10 5.54 1.32
N ILE A 72 0.32 4.29 1.32
CA ILE A 72 1.06 3.72 0.19
C ILE A 72 0.37 2.49 -0.36
N ILE A 73 0.33 2.39 -1.69
CA ILE A 73 0.16 1.13 -2.41
C ILE A 73 1.44 0.90 -3.22
N TYR A 74 1.91 -0.33 -3.23
CA TYR A 74 3.20 -0.65 -3.83
C TYR A 74 3.18 -2.03 -4.48
N ASN A 75 3.65 -2.10 -5.71
CA ASN A 75 3.89 -3.33 -6.42
C ASN A 75 5.35 -3.35 -6.88
N GLY A 76 6.20 -4.06 -6.15
CA GLY A 76 7.62 -4.12 -6.44
C GLY A 76 8.40 -4.81 -5.33
N GLU A 77 9.71 -4.74 -5.43
CA GLU A 77 10.65 -5.26 -4.44
C GLU A 77 11.72 -4.23 -4.14
N LEU A 78 12.03 -4.08 -2.85
CA LEU A 78 13.09 -3.21 -2.39
C LEU A 78 14.25 -4.07 -1.93
N TYR A 79 15.33 -4.09 -2.72
CA TYR A 79 16.42 -5.05 -2.52
C TYR A 79 17.33 -4.73 -1.33
N ASN A 80 17.43 -3.45 -0.98
CA ASN A 80 18.29 -3.01 0.13
C ASN A 80 17.49 -2.83 1.45
N THR A 81 16.44 -3.61 1.62
CA THR A 81 15.56 -3.53 2.78
C THR A 81 16.29 -3.65 4.13
N PRO A 82 17.19 -4.64 4.33
CA PRO A 82 17.86 -4.78 5.64
C PRO A 82 18.69 -3.57 6.03
N GLU A 83 19.42 -3.01 5.09
CA GLU A 83 20.29 -1.84 5.32
C GLU A 83 19.44 -0.60 5.65
N LEU A 84 18.39 -0.37 4.85
CA LEU A 84 17.50 0.76 5.06
C LEU A 84 16.73 0.64 6.38
N ARG A 85 16.25 -0.55 6.70
CA ARG A 85 15.58 -0.80 7.98
C ARG A 85 16.48 -0.44 9.15
N THR A 86 17.73 -0.90 9.12
CA THR A 86 18.69 -0.62 10.18
C THR A 86 18.94 0.88 10.32
N GLU A 87 19.12 1.58 9.19
CA GLU A 87 19.35 3.02 9.20
C GLU A 87 18.13 3.78 9.75
N LEU A 88 16.92 3.43 9.31
CA LEU A 88 15.72 4.08 9.77
C LEU A 88 15.47 3.82 11.26
N MET A 89 15.73 2.62 11.74
CA MET A 89 15.64 2.31 13.17
C MET A 89 16.61 3.15 13.98
N SER A 90 17.82 3.39 13.47
CA SER A 90 18.80 4.25 14.12
C SER A 90 18.34 5.70 14.20
N ARG A 91 17.41 6.11 13.34
CA ARG A 91 16.82 7.45 13.32
C ARG A 91 15.49 7.55 14.07
N GLY A 92 15.10 6.49 14.78
CA GLY A 92 13.92 6.51 15.63
C GLY A 92 12.66 5.91 15.02
N HIS A 93 12.73 5.33 13.82
CA HIS A 93 11.57 4.66 13.22
C HIS A 93 11.33 3.31 13.87
N GLU A 94 10.06 3.02 14.16
CA GLU A 94 9.63 1.74 14.71
C GLU A 94 8.83 0.98 13.66
N PHE A 95 9.16 -0.28 13.44
CA PHE A 95 8.50 -1.14 12.47
C PHE A 95 7.58 -2.14 13.16
N VAL A 96 6.39 -2.31 12.59
CA VAL A 96 5.38 -3.27 13.08
C VAL A 96 5.61 -4.65 12.45
N GLY A 97 5.94 -4.68 11.17
CA GLY A 97 6.11 -5.91 10.40
C GLY A 97 7.47 -6.01 9.75
N HIS A 98 7.54 -6.87 8.73
CA HIS A 98 8.80 -7.18 8.05
C HIS A 98 8.76 -6.88 6.54
N SER A 99 7.70 -6.23 6.04
CA SER A 99 7.54 -5.97 4.62
C SER A 99 8.47 -4.86 4.12
N ASP A 100 8.86 -4.96 2.86
CA ASP A 100 9.60 -3.89 2.19
C ASP A 100 8.73 -2.64 1.98
N THR A 101 7.43 -2.82 1.84
CA THR A 101 6.49 -1.70 1.74
C THR A 101 6.55 -0.79 2.96
N GLU A 102 6.64 -1.36 4.16
CA GLU A 102 6.77 -0.59 5.38
C GLU A 102 8.08 0.18 5.43
N VAL A 103 9.18 -0.43 4.99
CA VAL A 103 10.48 0.24 4.90
C VAL A 103 10.41 1.40 3.92
N LEU A 104 9.79 1.20 2.77
CA LEU A 104 9.62 2.27 1.77
C LEU A 104 8.79 3.43 2.32
N LEU A 105 7.70 3.12 3.02
CA LEU A 105 6.86 4.13 3.66
C LEU A 105 7.64 4.97 4.66
N HIS A 106 8.40 4.33 5.55
CA HIS A 106 9.22 5.03 6.54
C HIS A 106 10.35 5.83 5.89
N ALA A 107 10.93 5.33 4.81
CA ALA A 107 11.94 6.08 4.04
C ALA A 107 11.35 7.37 3.47
N TYR A 108 10.12 7.32 2.98
CA TYR A 108 9.42 8.50 2.50
C TYR A 108 9.17 9.53 3.62
N LEU A 109 8.85 9.06 4.83
CA LEU A 109 8.57 9.92 5.97
C LEU A 109 9.84 10.59 6.53
N GLU A 110 11.02 10.01 6.28
CA GLU A 110 12.29 10.57 6.73
C GLU A 110 12.66 11.81 5.89
#